data_469bf91a1b84483bcf870eed440a9368
#
_entry.id   469bf91a1b84483bcf870eed440a9368
#
_cell.length_a   1.000
_cell.length_b   1.000
_cell.length_c   1.000
_cell.angle_alpha   90.00
_cell.angle_beta   90.00
_cell.angle_gamma   90.00
#
_symmetry.space_group_name_H-M   'P 1'
#
loop_
_entity.id
_entity.type
_entity.pdbx_description
1 polymer ?
#
loop_
_entity_poly.entity_id
_entity_poly.type
_entity_poly.pdbx_seq_one_letter_code
_entity_poly.pdbx_strand_id
1 'polypeptide(L)'
;MPEKGPPVFLDYDQASLDAAYDQAAYAPNREQLIKRRIRDSELTRLRIGEPERVAYGQAEIEQLDIYRAGCTAAPVFVFMHGGAWRSGCSKDFAAPAEMFLAAGAHYVVPEFAWVQDVGGSLMVLADQVCRAIVWVYW
;
A
#
# COMPACT_ATOMS: atom_id res chain seq x y z
N MET A 1 38.31 8.31 2.43
CA MET A 1 36.97 7.89 2.89
C MET A 1 36.21 9.17 3.20
N PRO A 2 34.94 9.33 2.83
CA PRO A 2 34.19 10.48 3.27
C PRO A 2 34.12 10.48 4.80
N GLU A 3 34.24 11.65 5.40
CA GLU A 3 34.19 11.84 6.84
C GLU A 3 32.80 11.47 7.34
N LYS A 4 32.72 10.63 8.38
CA LYS A 4 31.46 10.15 8.93
C LYS A 4 30.73 11.30 9.61
N GLY A 5 29.48 11.55 9.22
CA GLY A 5 28.64 12.57 9.84
C GLY A 5 28.24 12.23 11.29
N PRO A 6 27.54 13.15 11.99
CA PRO A 6 27.02 12.86 13.32
C PRO A 6 26.01 11.71 13.27
N PRO A 7 25.95 10.82 14.28
CA PRO A 7 25.01 9.71 14.31
C PRO A 7 23.57 10.22 14.43
N VAL A 8 22.67 9.66 13.60
CA VAL A 8 21.23 9.95 13.59
C VAL A 8 20.39 8.78 14.10
N PHE A 9 20.94 7.55 14.00
CA PHE A 9 20.31 6.35 14.54
C PHE A 9 21.41 5.34 14.93
N LEU A 10 21.48 4.94 16.20
CA LEU A 10 22.58 4.15 16.74
C LEU A 10 23.93 4.76 16.34
N ASP A 11 24.80 4.01 15.68
CA ASP A 11 26.10 4.45 15.19
C ASP A 11 26.09 4.86 13.70
N TYR A 12 24.90 4.90 13.07
CA TYR A 12 24.72 5.33 11.67
C TYR A 12 24.60 6.86 11.58
N ASP A 13 25.39 7.47 10.69
CA ASP A 13 25.08 8.79 10.16
C ASP A 13 24.00 8.69 9.06
N GLN A 14 23.47 9.81 8.59
CA GLN A 14 22.37 9.81 7.61
C GLN A 14 22.75 9.05 6.33
N ALA A 15 23.94 9.25 5.80
CA ALA A 15 24.37 8.61 4.56
C ALA A 15 24.48 7.09 4.69
N SER A 16 25.04 6.60 5.79
CA SER A 16 25.16 5.15 6.05
C SER A 16 23.81 4.51 6.39
N LEU A 17 22.90 5.25 7.03
CA LEU A 17 21.53 4.81 7.28
C LEU A 17 20.74 4.68 5.97
N ASP A 18 20.80 5.70 5.10
CA ASP A 18 20.13 5.69 3.80
C ASP A 18 20.64 4.54 2.92
N ALA A 19 21.96 4.30 2.91
CA ALA A 19 22.55 3.18 2.18
C ALA A 19 22.14 1.82 2.75
N ALA A 20 22.00 1.68 4.06
CA ALA A 20 21.54 0.44 4.70
C ALA A 20 20.05 0.14 4.39
N TYR A 21 19.25 1.17 4.14
CA TYR A 21 17.82 1.06 3.78
C TYR A 21 17.56 1.05 2.27
N ASP A 22 18.59 1.19 1.44
CA ASP A 22 18.43 1.09 -0.02
C ASP A 22 18.11 -0.34 -0.45
N GLN A 23 16.82 -0.62 -0.59
CA GLN A 23 16.32 -1.92 -1.01
C GLN A 23 16.80 -2.31 -2.42
N ALA A 24 17.11 -1.36 -3.28
CA ALA A 24 17.58 -1.65 -4.64
C ALA A 24 18.95 -2.35 -4.63
N ALA A 25 19.81 -2.00 -3.68
CA ALA A 25 21.12 -2.63 -3.49
C ALA A 25 21.00 -4.12 -3.11
N TYR A 26 19.94 -4.49 -2.37
CA TYR A 26 19.72 -5.86 -1.85
C TYR A 26 18.77 -6.69 -2.71
N ALA A 27 18.01 -6.08 -3.61
CA ALA A 27 17.03 -6.73 -4.46
C ALA A 27 17.19 -6.27 -5.94
N PRO A 28 18.19 -6.77 -6.66
CA PRO A 28 18.48 -6.33 -8.04
C PRO A 28 17.35 -6.64 -9.03
N ASN A 29 16.44 -7.56 -8.69
CA ASN A 29 15.26 -7.90 -9.47
C ASN A 29 13.99 -7.14 -9.04
N ARG A 30 14.10 -6.15 -8.14
CA ARG A 30 12.97 -5.40 -7.58
C ARG A 30 12.03 -4.83 -8.64
N GLU A 31 12.57 -4.21 -9.69
CA GLU A 31 11.74 -3.63 -10.75
C GLU A 31 10.94 -4.68 -11.52
N GLN A 32 11.52 -5.86 -11.76
CA GLN A 32 10.82 -6.95 -12.42
C GLN A 32 9.65 -7.46 -11.57
N LEU A 33 9.85 -7.56 -10.24
CA LEU A 33 8.79 -7.97 -9.31
C LEU A 33 7.67 -6.93 -9.23
N ILE A 34 7.99 -5.64 -9.23
CA ILE A 34 7.00 -4.56 -9.26
C ILE A 34 6.17 -4.63 -10.56
N LYS A 35 6.82 -4.72 -11.72
CA LYS A 35 6.14 -4.86 -13.03
C LYS A 35 5.26 -6.10 -13.06
N ARG A 36 5.73 -7.23 -12.54
CA ARG A 36 4.93 -8.45 -12.45
C ARG A 36 3.69 -8.24 -11.58
N ARG A 37 3.82 -7.65 -10.40
CA ARG A 37 2.70 -7.36 -9.49
C ARG A 37 1.64 -6.50 -10.18
N ILE A 38 2.05 -5.41 -10.84
CA ILE A 38 1.14 -4.51 -11.58
C ILE A 38 0.40 -5.29 -12.66
N ARG A 39 1.12 -6.02 -13.51
CA ARG A 39 0.52 -6.84 -14.56
C ARG A 39 -0.44 -7.89 -14.01
N ASP A 40 -0.06 -8.61 -12.96
CA ASP A 40 -0.88 -9.65 -12.38
C ASP A 40 -2.15 -9.05 -11.73
N SER A 41 -2.06 -7.83 -11.19
CA SER A 41 -3.21 -7.06 -10.69
C SER A 41 -4.14 -6.61 -11.83
N GLU A 42 -3.60 -6.16 -12.96
CA GLU A 42 -4.39 -5.83 -14.16
C GLU A 42 -5.14 -7.07 -14.69
N LEU A 43 -4.43 -8.19 -14.83
CA LEU A 43 -5.04 -9.45 -15.28
C LEU A 43 -6.13 -9.95 -14.31
N THR A 44 -5.93 -9.77 -13.01
CA THR A 44 -6.94 -10.11 -12.01
C THR A 44 -8.19 -9.25 -12.19
N ARG A 45 -8.08 -7.92 -12.32
CA ARG A 45 -9.23 -7.05 -12.59
C ARG A 45 -9.99 -7.42 -13.87
N LEU A 46 -9.27 -7.82 -14.92
CA LEU A 46 -9.91 -8.32 -16.14
C LEU A 46 -10.75 -9.60 -15.91
N ARG A 47 -10.36 -10.46 -14.97
CA ARG A 47 -11.06 -11.71 -14.66
C ARG A 47 -12.23 -11.53 -13.69
N ILE A 48 -12.03 -10.76 -12.61
CA ILE A 48 -13.00 -10.64 -11.53
C ILE A 48 -13.82 -9.33 -11.57
N GLY A 49 -13.47 -8.41 -12.46
CA GLY A 49 -14.05 -7.06 -12.56
C GLY A 49 -13.29 -6.00 -11.79
N GLU A 50 -13.60 -4.73 -12.09
CA GLU A 50 -13.05 -3.58 -11.36
C GLU A 50 -13.65 -3.51 -9.96
N PRO A 51 -12.89 -3.00 -8.96
CA PRO A 51 -13.41 -2.83 -7.61
C PRO A 51 -14.49 -1.72 -7.57
N GLU A 52 -15.34 -1.81 -6.58
CA GLU A 52 -16.12 -0.64 -6.16
C GLU A 52 -15.19 0.36 -5.48
N ARG A 53 -15.15 1.60 -5.98
CA ARG A 53 -14.31 2.66 -5.41
C ARG A 53 -15.16 3.64 -4.64
N VAL A 54 -14.89 3.79 -3.34
CA VAL A 54 -15.66 4.65 -2.43
C VAL A 54 -14.75 5.52 -1.58
N ALA A 55 -15.18 6.75 -1.28
CA ALA A 55 -14.47 7.65 -0.40
C ALA A 55 -14.65 7.25 1.07
N TYR A 56 -13.54 7.20 1.82
CA TYR A 56 -13.57 7.05 3.28
C TYR A 56 -13.26 8.38 4.01
N GLY A 57 -12.87 9.41 3.27
CA GLY A 57 -12.53 10.72 3.80
C GLY A 57 -12.79 11.81 2.78
N GLN A 58 -12.31 13.02 3.07
CA GLN A 58 -12.62 14.22 2.26
C GLN A 58 -11.54 14.53 1.21
N ALA A 59 -10.31 14.06 1.40
CA ALA A 59 -9.27 14.25 0.41
C ALA A 59 -9.48 13.32 -0.79
N GLU A 60 -9.13 13.78 -1.98
CA GLU A 60 -9.27 13.01 -3.22
C GLU A 60 -8.59 11.63 -3.15
N ILE A 61 -7.45 11.54 -2.45
CA ILE A 61 -6.72 10.29 -2.27
C ILE A 61 -7.42 9.32 -1.30
N GLU A 62 -8.32 9.80 -0.44
CA GLU A 62 -8.97 8.99 0.62
C GLU A 62 -10.09 8.11 0.04
N GLN A 63 -9.69 7.11 -0.75
CA GLN A 63 -10.55 6.15 -1.43
C GLN A 63 -10.26 4.72 -0.98
N LEU A 64 -11.25 3.85 -1.10
CA LEU A 64 -11.13 2.40 -0.92
C LEU A 64 -11.43 1.69 -2.23
N ASP A 65 -10.63 0.74 -2.62
CA ASP A 65 -10.96 -0.25 -3.64
C ASP A 65 -11.52 -1.49 -2.95
N ILE A 66 -12.80 -1.81 -3.20
CA ILE A 66 -13.52 -2.91 -2.56
C ILE A 66 -13.86 -3.97 -3.60
N TYR A 67 -13.32 -5.18 -3.41
CA TYR A 67 -13.70 -6.38 -4.15
C TYR A 67 -14.66 -7.19 -3.28
N ARG A 68 -15.92 -7.35 -3.74
CA ARG A 68 -16.97 -7.97 -2.93
C ARG A 68 -17.08 -9.45 -3.21
N ALA A 69 -17.06 -10.27 -2.16
CA ALA A 69 -17.51 -11.65 -2.22
C ALA A 69 -19.03 -11.73 -2.44
N GLY A 70 -19.52 -12.87 -2.91
CA GLY A 70 -20.94 -13.07 -3.22
C GLY A 70 -21.89 -13.05 -2.01
N CYS A 71 -21.38 -13.00 -0.79
CA CYS A 71 -22.16 -12.94 0.46
C CYS A 71 -21.93 -11.59 1.15
N THR A 72 -23.01 -10.89 1.52
CA THR A 72 -22.93 -9.57 2.19
C THR A 72 -22.40 -9.65 3.62
N ALA A 73 -22.56 -10.80 4.29
CA ALA A 73 -22.02 -11.04 5.63
C ALA A 73 -20.63 -11.69 5.62
N ALA A 74 -19.92 -11.61 4.49
CA ALA A 74 -18.58 -12.16 4.36
C ALA A 74 -17.56 -11.41 5.25
N PRO A 75 -16.55 -12.11 5.78
CA PRO A 75 -15.45 -11.45 6.48
C PRO A 75 -14.73 -10.48 5.54
N VAL A 76 -14.13 -9.44 6.11
CA VAL A 76 -13.41 -8.40 5.36
C VAL A 76 -11.91 -8.53 5.64
N PHE A 77 -11.12 -8.64 4.58
CA PHE A 77 -9.68 -8.52 4.66
C PHE A 77 -9.26 -7.14 4.14
N VAL A 78 -8.65 -6.33 5.00
CA VAL A 78 -8.14 -5.00 4.64
C VAL A 78 -6.63 -5.08 4.44
N PHE A 79 -6.17 -4.70 3.27
CA PHE A 79 -4.76 -4.74 2.90
C PHE A 79 -4.17 -3.33 2.76
N MET A 80 -3.26 -2.97 3.64
CA MET A 80 -2.48 -1.73 3.53
C MET A 80 -1.27 -1.99 2.63
N HIS A 81 -1.29 -1.38 1.44
CA HIS A 81 -0.24 -1.64 0.45
C HIS A 81 1.11 -1.05 0.85
N GLY A 82 2.17 -1.70 0.37
CA GLY A 82 3.55 -1.24 0.53
C GLY A 82 3.93 -0.17 -0.51
N GLY A 83 5.15 0.31 -0.40
CA GLY A 83 5.75 1.34 -1.27
C GLY A 83 6.63 2.29 -0.48
N ALA A 84 7.09 1.87 0.70
CA ALA A 84 7.91 2.68 1.63
C ALA A 84 7.25 4.03 1.97
N TRP A 85 5.92 4.10 1.98
CA TRP A 85 5.11 5.31 2.20
C TRP A 85 5.33 6.41 1.14
N ARG A 86 5.99 6.10 0.03
CA ARG A 86 6.43 7.05 -1.00
C ARG A 86 5.93 6.72 -2.39
N SER A 87 5.29 5.56 -2.58
CA SER A 87 4.86 5.06 -3.88
C SER A 87 3.82 3.94 -3.76
N GLY A 88 3.26 3.55 -4.90
CA GLY A 88 2.23 2.53 -4.98
C GLY A 88 0.83 3.12 -4.98
N CYS A 89 -0.12 2.35 -5.44
CA CYS A 89 -1.54 2.67 -5.38
C CYS A 89 -2.35 1.39 -5.24
N SER A 90 -3.58 1.49 -4.76
CA SER A 90 -4.46 0.35 -4.47
C SER A 90 -4.60 -0.62 -5.65
N LYS A 91 -4.74 -0.10 -6.87
CA LYS A 91 -4.90 -0.90 -8.10
C LYS A 91 -3.72 -1.83 -8.40
N ASP A 92 -2.51 -1.49 -7.92
CA ASP A 92 -1.32 -2.32 -8.13
C ASP A 92 -1.30 -3.56 -7.21
N PHE A 93 -2.27 -3.66 -6.32
CA PHE A 93 -2.40 -4.73 -5.32
C PHE A 93 -3.72 -5.48 -5.43
N ALA A 94 -4.32 -5.52 -6.62
CA ALA A 94 -5.56 -6.27 -6.89
C ALA A 94 -5.35 -7.79 -6.98
N ALA A 95 -4.13 -8.26 -7.30
CA ALA A 95 -3.88 -9.69 -7.53
C ALA A 95 -4.36 -10.62 -6.39
N PRO A 96 -4.20 -10.30 -5.09
CA PRO A 96 -4.70 -11.15 -4.01
C PRO A 96 -6.23 -11.23 -3.92
N ALA A 97 -6.97 -10.28 -4.51
CA ALA A 97 -8.44 -10.25 -4.42
C ALA A 97 -9.08 -11.56 -4.84
N GLU A 98 -8.60 -12.16 -5.93
CA GLU A 98 -9.15 -13.42 -6.47
C GLU A 98 -9.12 -14.55 -5.44
N MET A 99 -8.03 -14.66 -4.67
CA MET A 99 -7.88 -15.65 -3.60
C MET A 99 -8.87 -15.40 -2.45
N PHE A 100 -9.01 -14.15 -2.01
CA PHE A 100 -9.92 -13.79 -0.92
C PHE A 100 -11.39 -13.98 -1.32
N LEU A 101 -11.76 -13.57 -2.53
CA LEU A 101 -13.10 -13.78 -3.06
C LEU A 101 -13.45 -15.27 -3.17
N ALA A 102 -12.51 -16.10 -3.65
CA ALA A 102 -12.68 -17.55 -3.70
C ALA A 102 -12.83 -18.18 -2.31
N ALA A 103 -12.20 -17.59 -1.29
CA ALA A 103 -12.35 -17.98 0.11
C ALA A 103 -13.63 -17.42 0.77
N GLY A 104 -14.44 -16.65 0.05
CA GLY A 104 -15.68 -16.06 0.57
C GLY A 104 -15.47 -14.82 1.42
N ALA A 105 -14.34 -14.12 1.29
CA ALA A 105 -14.03 -12.89 2.01
C ALA A 105 -14.02 -11.68 1.07
N HIS A 106 -14.47 -10.52 1.53
CA HIS A 106 -14.24 -9.25 0.86
C HIS A 106 -12.76 -8.88 0.96
N TYR A 107 -12.24 -8.27 -0.10
CA TYR A 107 -10.87 -7.75 -0.14
C TYR A 107 -10.91 -6.23 -0.34
N VAL A 108 -10.31 -5.47 0.57
CA VAL A 108 -10.36 -4.02 0.58
C VAL A 108 -8.93 -3.46 0.60
N VAL A 109 -8.64 -2.53 -0.30
CA VAL A 109 -7.35 -1.85 -0.38
C VAL A 109 -7.56 -0.35 -0.25
N PRO A 110 -7.26 0.25 0.89
CA PRO A 110 -7.26 1.70 1.05
C PRO A 110 -6.15 2.37 0.25
N GLU A 111 -6.48 3.52 -0.33
CA GLU A 111 -5.53 4.49 -0.84
C GLU A 111 -5.19 5.48 0.28
N PHE A 112 -3.97 5.97 0.33
CA PHE A 112 -3.53 6.99 1.27
C PHE A 112 -2.40 7.82 0.64
N ALA A 113 -2.17 9.02 1.17
CA ALA A 113 -1.16 9.94 0.65
C ALA A 113 0.26 9.36 0.74
N TRP A 114 1.14 9.82 -0.11
CA TRP A 114 2.56 9.57 0.03
C TRP A 114 3.17 10.59 0.98
N VAL A 115 4.15 10.19 1.76
CA VAL A 115 4.74 11.02 2.82
C VAL A 115 5.30 12.35 2.31
N GLN A 116 5.84 12.38 1.09
CA GLN A 116 6.37 13.60 0.46
C GLN A 116 5.26 14.61 0.11
N ASP A 117 4.03 14.16 -0.13
CA ASP A 117 2.91 15.02 -0.52
C ASP A 117 2.23 15.67 0.69
N VAL A 118 2.56 15.22 1.89
CA VAL A 118 1.97 15.69 3.16
C VAL A 118 3.02 16.23 4.13
N GLY A 119 4.06 16.85 3.59
CA GLY A 119 5.09 17.54 4.39
C GLY A 119 6.03 16.61 5.17
N GLY A 120 6.16 15.35 4.78
CA GLY A 120 7.07 14.40 5.41
C GLY A 120 6.55 13.73 6.68
N SER A 121 5.30 13.97 7.08
CA SER A 121 4.72 13.43 8.32
C SER A 121 4.03 12.09 8.08
N LEU A 122 4.57 11.02 8.68
CA LEU A 122 3.91 9.71 8.72
C LEU A 122 2.62 9.71 9.56
N MET A 123 2.44 10.67 10.44
CA MET A 123 1.23 10.76 11.27
C MET A 123 -0.02 11.04 10.45
N VAL A 124 0.10 11.80 9.36
CA VAL A 124 -0.99 12.04 8.41
C VAL A 124 -1.44 10.73 7.76
N LEU A 125 -0.50 9.90 7.34
CA LEU A 125 -0.78 8.60 6.73
C LEU A 125 -1.42 7.65 7.76
N ALA A 126 -0.90 7.61 8.97
CA ALA A 126 -1.43 6.80 10.06
C ALA A 126 -2.90 7.17 10.36
N ASP A 127 -3.22 8.46 10.39
CA ASP A 127 -4.57 8.96 10.59
C ASP A 127 -5.51 8.58 9.43
N GLN A 128 -5.05 8.66 8.18
CA GLN A 128 -5.81 8.18 7.01
C GLN A 128 -6.10 6.68 7.09
N VAL A 129 -5.10 5.88 7.46
CA VAL A 129 -5.26 4.42 7.65
C VAL A 129 -6.27 4.12 8.76
N CYS A 130 -6.20 4.83 9.89
CA CYS A 130 -7.18 4.67 10.97
C CYS A 130 -8.60 5.00 10.50
N ARG A 131 -8.79 6.11 9.75
CA ARG A 131 -10.11 6.46 9.20
C ARG A 131 -10.62 5.42 8.22
N ALA A 132 -9.77 4.89 7.35
CA ALA A 132 -10.14 3.83 6.43
C ALA A 132 -10.63 2.57 7.17
N ILE A 133 -9.92 2.15 8.22
CA ILE A 133 -10.33 1.00 9.05
C ILE A 133 -11.67 1.26 9.74
N VAL A 134 -11.86 2.44 10.33
CA VAL A 134 -13.13 2.82 10.96
C VAL A 134 -14.26 2.79 9.95
N TRP A 135 -14.06 3.33 8.75
CA TRP A 135 -15.07 3.33 7.68
C TRP A 135 -15.46 1.91 7.25
N VAL A 136 -14.51 0.99 7.17
CA VAL A 136 -14.79 -0.41 6.81
C VAL A 136 -15.56 -1.14 7.91
N TYR A 137 -15.39 -0.74 9.17
CA TYR A 137 -16.07 -1.35 10.31
C TYR A 137 -17.55 -0.97 10.42
N TRP A 138 -17.91 0.29 10.06
CA TRP A 138 -19.28 0.83 10.15
C TRP A 138 -20.05 0.66 8.84
#